data_2a998a33fbbd2c3352e3a52694978eca
#
_entry.id   2a998a33fbbd2c3352e3a52694978eca
#
_cell.length_a   1.000
_cell.length_b   1.000
_cell.length_c   1.000
_cell.angle_alpha   90.00
_cell.angle_beta   90.00
_cell.angle_gamma   90.00
#
_symmetry.space_group_name_H-M   'P 1'
#
loop_
_entity.id
_entity.type
_entity.pdbx_description
1 polymer ?
#
loop_
_entity_poly.entity_id
_entity_poly.type
_entity_poly.pdbx_seq_one_letter_code
_entity_poly.pdbx_strand_id
1 'polypeptide(L)'
;MRANSRTECEAERHKIQQAFLDGTSVHATLQALCEMAERNIQESLQASSRAHNLEPEGLAVLAIGGFGRRILFPYSDLDILLLFENGRAEQKLEAVLAELTRTLWDRGFRVSSAARTLDESKQVERENVEFHLSMMDRRFLAGDQTVYQKLEQKVLPRTEKVYRSFLHEELTKLTKRRLAKYGNTIFHLEPNVKDSPGGLRDFHASAWMRQVAGRASEIRGADIVERDLALNAVDFISQVRCFLHYQNGRNDNTLTYELQTIAAEESLGAKDGLKRNAAEWMRIYYRHARTLHHQLQRSLSLQSITAQ
;
A
#
# COMPACT_ATOMS: atom_id res chain seq x y z
N MET A 1 -18.74 -25.17 -8.56
CA MET A 1 -18.75 -23.75 -8.16
C MET A 1 -17.35 -23.17 -7.93
N ARG A 2 -16.41 -23.83 -7.19
CA ARG A 2 -15.07 -23.25 -6.86
C ARG A 2 -14.14 -23.04 -8.06
N ALA A 3 -14.09 -23.95 -9.02
CA ALA A 3 -13.23 -23.79 -10.22
C ALA A 3 -13.64 -22.61 -11.09
N ASN A 4 -14.92 -22.27 -11.14
CA ASN A 4 -15.45 -21.16 -11.93
C ASN A 4 -15.00 -19.78 -11.36
N SER A 5 -14.99 -19.62 -10.03
CA SER A 5 -14.64 -18.34 -9.40
C SER A 5 -13.16 -17.95 -9.54
N ARG A 6 -12.25 -18.92 -9.55
CA ARG A 6 -10.82 -18.67 -9.81
C ARG A 6 -10.62 -18.21 -11.25
N THR A 7 -11.20 -18.92 -12.21
CA THR A 7 -11.12 -18.60 -13.64
C THR A 7 -11.69 -17.21 -13.94
N GLU A 8 -12.77 -16.82 -13.26
CA GLU A 8 -13.36 -15.47 -13.38
C GLU A 8 -12.41 -14.38 -12.85
N CYS A 9 -11.81 -14.59 -11.68
CA CYS A 9 -10.82 -13.65 -11.14
C CYS A 9 -9.55 -13.55 -12.01
N GLU A 10 -9.08 -14.67 -12.55
CA GLU A 10 -7.93 -14.70 -13.48
C GLU A 10 -8.26 -13.97 -14.79
N ALA A 11 -9.46 -14.17 -15.35
CA ALA A 11 -9.93 -13.47 -16.54
C ALA A 11 -10.04 -11.95 -16.30
N GLU A 12 -10.53 -11.53 -15.13
CA GLU A 12 -10.61 -10.12 -14.78
C GLU A 12 -9.22 -9.50 -14.61
N ARG A 13 -8.29 -10.18 -13.93
CA ARG A 13 -6.89 -9.74 -13.83
C ARG A 13 -6.24 -9.58 -15.20
N HIS A 14 -6.50 -10.54 -16.10
CA HIS A 14 -5.96 -10.48 -17.47
C HIS A 14 -6.52 -9.28 -18.25
N LYS A 15 -7.81 -8.97 -18.11
CA LYS A 15 -8.40 -7.76 -18.70
C LYS A 15 -7.77 -6.47 -18.18
N ILE A 16 -7.52 -6.40 -16.87
CA ILE A 16 -6.85 -5.22 -16.25
C ILE A 16 -5.40 -5.11 -16.75
N GLN A 17 -4.69 -6.23 -16.86
CA GLN A 17 -3.34 -6.28 -17.42
C GLN A 17 -3.33 -5.80 -18.87
N GLN A 18 -4.24 -6.32 -19.70
CA GLN A 18 -4.32 -5.92 -21.11
C GLN A 18 -4.63 -4.43 -21.25
N ALA A 19 -5.57 -3.90 -20.48
CA ALA A 19 -5.87 -2.48 -20.48
C ALA A 19 -4.64 -1.61 -20.10
N PHE A 20 -3.82 -2.06 -19.13
CA PHE A 20 -2.57 -1.38 -18.79
C PHE A 20 -1.58 -1.39 -19.97
N LEU A 21 -1.40 -2.52 -20.64
CA LEU A 21 -0.54 -2.64 -21.82
C LEU A 21 -1.05 -1.79 -22.99
N ASP A 22 -2.36 -1.63 -23.11
CA ASP A 22 -3.01 -0.77 -24.12
C ASP A 22 -2.98 0.73 -23.75
N GLY A 23 -2.29 1.11 -22.65
CA GLY A 23 -2.05 2.50 -22.28
C GLY A 23 -3.02 3.08 -21.24
N THR A 24 -3.82 2.27 -20.57
CA THR A 24 -4.60 2.74 -19.41
C THR A 24 -3.65 3.27 -18.32
N SER A 25 -4.04 4.40 -17.71
CA SER A 25 -3.21 5.03 -16.67
C SER A 25 -2.96 4.09 -15.49
N VAL A 26 -1.79 4.22 -14.87
CA VAL A 26 -1.44 3.43 -13.68
C VAL A 26 -2.46 3.62 -12.56
N HIS A 27 -2.97 4.83 -12.37
CA HIS A 27 -4.00 5.10 -11.36
C HIS A 27 -5.27 4.28 -11.59
N ALA A 28 -5.80 4.27 -12.82
CA ALA A 28 -6.98 3.47 -13.17
C ALA A 28 -6.72 1.96 -13.03
N THR A 29 -5.51 1.49 -13.39
CA THR A 29 -5.10 0.09 -13.22
C THR A 29 -5.10 -0.32 -11.74
N LEU A 30 -4.46 0.48 -10.86
CA LEU A 30 -4.40 0.21 -9.43
C LEU A 30 -5.78 0.28 -8.77
N GLN A 31 -6.62 1.21 -9.22
CA GLN A 31 -8.01 1.33 -8.77
C GLN A 31 -8.83 0.09 -9.16
N ALA A 32 -8.76 -0.36 -10.41
CA ALA A 32 -9.47 -1.55 -10.88
C ALA A 32 -9.07 -2.81 -10.11
N LEU A 33 -7.77 -2.98 -9.81
CA LEU A 33 -7.28 -4.08 -8.97
C LEU A 33 -7.83 -3.99 -7.54
N CYS A 34 -7.90 -2.79 -6.96
CA CYS A 34 -8.51 -2.58 -5.64
C CYS A 34 -9.99 -2.93 -5.66
N GLU A 35 -10.75 -2.43 -6.62
CA GLU A 35 -12.21 -2.68 -6.73
C GLU A 35 -12.51 -4.16 -6.91
N MET A 36 -11.72 -4.87 -7.73
CA MET A 36 -11.81 -6.31 -7.87
C MET A 36 -11.58 -7.02 -6.54
N ALA A 37 -10.53 -6.66 -5.79
CA ALA A 37 -10.21 -7.26 -4.50
C ALA A 37 -11.29 -6.96 -3.45
N GLU A 38 -11.81 -5.73 -3.40
CA GLU A 38 -12.87 -5.31 -2.49
C GLU A 38 -14.16 -6.12 -2.69
N ARG A 39 -14.62 -6.24 -3.95
CA ARG A 39 -15.79 -7.07 -4.27
C ARG A 39 -15.58 -8.52 -3.83
N ASN A 40 -14.42 -9.08 -4.13
CA ASN A 40 -14.12 -10.47 -3.76
C ASN A 40 -14.11 -10.69 -2.24
N ILE A 41 -13.60 -9.74 -1.45
CA ILE A 41 -13.64 -9.80 0.02
C ILE A 41 -15.09 -9.73 0.51
N GLN A 42 -15.89 -8.78 0.01
CA GLN A 42 -17.29 -8.60 0.41
C GLN A 42 -18.14 -9.82 0.10
N GLU A 43 -18.06 -10.34 -1.12
CA GLU A 43 -18.77 -11.54 -1.56
C GLU A 43 -18.34 -12.77 -0.76
N SER A 44 -17.03 -12.93 -0.51
CA SER A 44 -16.50 -14.07 0.24
C SER A 44 -16.94 -14.03 1.69
N LEU A 45 -16.92 -12.86 2.35
CA LEU A 45 -17.43 -12.71 3.71
C LEU A 45 -18.91 -13.06 3.79
N GLN A 46 -19.71 -12.53 2.87
CA GLN A 46 -21.14 -12.80 2.83
C GLN A 46 -21.44 -14.31 2.59
N ALA A 47 -20.70 -14.95 1.68
CA ALA A 47 -20.84 -16.37 1.42
C ALA A 47 -20.45 -17.23 2.62
N SER A 48 -19.34 -16.88 3.30
CA SER A 48 -18.88 -17.58 4.49
C SER A 48 -19.86 -17.41 5.67
N SER A 49 -20.40 -16.21 5.86
CA SER A 49 -21.42 -15.93 6.87
C SER A 49 -22.69 -16.77 6.65
N ARG A 50 -23.17 -16.85 5.42
CA ARG A 50 -24.33 -17.69 5.05
C ARG A 50 -24.05 -19.19 5.27
N ALA A 51 -22.86 -19.66 4.90
CA ALA A 51 -22.49 -21.08 5.05
C ALA A 51 -22.47 -21.53 6.50
N HIS A 52 -22.14 -20.64 7.43
CA HIS A 52 -22.11 -20.91 8.87
C HIS A 52 -23.36 -20.40 9.61
N ASN A 53 -24.31 -19.80 8.91
CA ASN A 53 -25.51 -19.18 9.48
C ASN A 53 -25.16 -18.20 10.63
N LEU A 54 -24.12 -17.39 10.40
CA LEU A 54 -23.60 -16.40 11.36
C LEU A 54 -23.45 -15.06 10.68
N GLU A 55 -24.09 -14.02 11.22
CA GLU A 55 -23.85 -12.66 10.78
C GLU A 55 -22.50 -12.15 11.35
N PRO A 56 -21.77 -11.31 10.60
CA PRO A 56 -20.46 -10.79 11.02
C PRO A 56 -20.57 -9.65 12.05
N GLU A 57 -21.51 -9.74 12.97
CA GLU A 57 -21.68 -8.80 14.08
C GLU A 57 -20.44 -8.77 14.96
N GLY A 58 -19.96 -7.58 15.27
CA GLY A 58 -18.76 -7.38 16.07
C GLY A 58 -17.45 -7.61 15.30
N LEU A 59 -17.48 -7.77 13.97
CA LEU A 59 -16.31 -7.87 13.09
C LEU A 59 -16.33 -6.76 12.04
N ALA A 60 -15.28 -5.96 11.94
CA ALA A 60 -15.00 -5.11 10.80
C ALA A 60 -13.78 -5.62 10.04
N VAL A 61 -13.89 -5.80 8.74
CA VAL A 61 -12.77 -6.13 7.85
C VAL A 61 -12.27 -4.82 7.24
N LEU A 62 -11.00 -4.51 7.48
CA LEU A 62 -10.38 -3.26 7.03
C LEU A 62 -9.23 -3.56 6.06
N ALA A 63 -9.10 -2.77 5.00
CA ALA A 63 -7.86 -2.67 4.24
C ALA A 63 -6.88 -1.79 5.01
N ILE A 64 -5.60 -2.17 5.02
CA ILE A 64 -4.52 -1.39 5.63
C ILE A 64 -3.36 -1.21 4.66
N GLY A 65 -2.42 -0.32 4.99
CA GLY A 65 -1.24 -0.08 4.18
C GLY A 65 -1.55 0.35 2.74
N GLY A 66 -0.90 -0.28 1.76
CA GLY A 66 -1.11 0.02 0.33
C GLY A 66 -2.55 -0.18 -0.11
N PHE A 67 -3.16 -1.27 0.30
CA PHE A 67 -4.55 -1.59 -0.02
C PHE A 67 -5.53 -0.60 0.65
N GLY A 68 -5.22 -0.14 1.86
CA GLY A 68 -5.96 0.91 2.55
C GLY A 68 -5.98 2.24 1.76
N ARG A 69 -4.85 2.62 1.17
CA ARG A 69 -4.72 3.80 0.28
C ARG A 69 -5.35 3.66 -1.10
N ARG A 70 -5.98 2.53 -1.41
CA ARG A 70 -6.46 2.16 -2.76
C ARG A 70 -5.33 2.00 -3.77
N ILE A 71 -4.17 1.52 -3.31
CA ILE A 71 -3.00 1.24 -4.14
C ILE A 71 -2.70 -0.25 -4.04
N LEU A 72 -3.20 -1.03 -4.98
CA LEU A 72 -2.96 -2.47 -5.06
C LEU A 72 -2.23 -2.77 -6.36
N PHE A 73 -0.97 -3.23 -6.26
CA PHE A 73 -0.20 -3.65 -7.43
C PHE A 73 -0.54 -5.08 -7.85
N PRO A 74 -0.33 -5.47 -9.13
CA PRO A 74 -0.84 -6.72 -9.71
C PRO A 74 -0.60 -8.00 -8.90
N TYR A 75 0.57 -8.11 -8.27
CA TYR A 75 0.95 -9.30 -7.50
C TYR A 75 1.22 -9.00 -6.02
N SER A 76 0.72 -7.87 -5.52
CA SER A 76 0.82 -7.54 -4.09
C SER A 76 -0.14 -8.38 -3.25
N ASP A 77 0.23 -8.59 -2.00
CA ASP A 77 -0.64 -9.20 -1.01
C ASP A 77 -1.79 -8.24 -0.63
N LEU A 78 -2.91 -8.79 -0.21
CA LEU A 78 -4.01 -8.04 0.39
C LEU A 78 -3.72 -7.88 1.88
N ASP A 79 -3.29 -6.71 2.29
CA ASP A 79 -3.07 -6.38 3.69
C ASP A 79 -4.42 -6.04 4.33
N ILE A 80 -4.96 -6.93 5.17
CA ILE A 80 -6.24 -6.74 5.85
C ILE A 80 -6.10 -6.82 7.37
N LEU A 81 -6.91 -6.04 8.05
CA LEU A 81 -7.12 -6.14 9.49
C LEU A 81 -8.52 -6.67 9.76
N LEU A 82 -8.59 -7.77 10.51
CA LEU A 82 -9.80 -8.33 11.08
C LEU A 82 -9.97 -7.72 12.48
N LEU A 83 -10.80 -6.69 12.55
CA LEU A 83 -11.02 -5.92 13.78
C LEU A 83 -12.27 -6.44 14.50
N PHE A 84 -12.10 -6.95 15.70
CA PHE A 84 -13.19 -7.45 16.54
C PHE A 84 -13.59 -6.43 17.61
N GLU A 85 -14.87 -6.41 17.94
CA GLU A 85 -15.35 -5.65 19.08
C GLU A 85 -14.73 -6.16 20.39
N ASN A 86 -14.63 -7.47 20.54
CA ASN A 86 -14.05 -8.16 21.70
C ASN A 86 -13.70 -9.63 21.36
N GLY A 87 -13.02 -10.33 22.30
CA GLY A 87 -12.60 -11.73 22.10
C GLY A 87 -13.75 -12.73 21.93
N ARG A 88 -14.99 -12.42 22.40
CA ARG A 88 -16.15 -13.30 22.18
C ARG A 88 -16.60 -13.26 20.71
N ALA A 89 -16.57 -12.08 20.08
CA ALA A 89 -16.85 -11.93 18.65
C ALA A 89 -15.82 -12.68 17.82
N GLU A 90 -14.55 -12.60 18.18
CA GLU A 90 -13.46 -13.32 17.52
C GLU A 90 -13.68 -14.83 17.55
N GLN A 91 -13.91 -15.43 18.74
CA GLN A 91 -14.19 -16.86 18.88
C GLN A 91 -15.45 -17.30 18.11
N LYS A 92 -16.53 -16.51 18.17
CA LYS A 92 -17.78 -16.81 17.47
C LYS A 92 -17.60 -16.91 15.95
N LEU A 93 -16.69 -16.09 15.38
CA LEU A 93 -16.54 -15.93 13.94
C LEU A 93 -15.32 -16.69 13.36
N GLU A 94 -14.61 -17.47 14.17
CA GLU A 94 -13.39 -18.21 13.74
C GLU A 94 -13.63 -19.04 12.47
N ALA A 95 -14.73 -19.82 12.43
CA ALA A 95 -15.07 -20.65 11.27
C ALA A 95 -15.39 -19.83 10.02
N VAL A 96 -16.08 -18.69 10.18
CA VAL A 96 -16.37 -17.75 9.08
C VAL A 96 -15.09 -17.19 8.50
N LEU A 97 -14.12 -16.83 9.34
CA LEU A 97 -12.84 -16.26 8.91
C LEU A 97 -11.92 -17.28 8.24
N ALA A 98 -11.91 -18.51 8.75
CA ALA A 98 -11.18 -19.60 8.11
C ALA A 98 -11.71 -19.87 6.69
N GLU A 99 -13.05 -19.88 6.52
CA GLU A 99 -13.70 -20.02 5.21
C GLU A 99 -13.43 -18.81 4.31
N LEU A 100 -13.51 -17.59 4.84
CA LEU A 100 -13.18 -16.35 4.11
C LEU A 100 -11.76 -16.40 3.55
N THR A 101 -10.79 -16.69 4.40
CA THR A 101 -9.37 -16.76 4.01
C THR A 101 -9.13 -17.82 2.95
N ARG A 102 -9.70 -19.01 3.15
CA ARG A 102 -9.61 -20.11 2.19
C ARG A 102 -10.23 -19.72 0.84
N THR A 103 -11.40 -19.09 0.86
CA THR A 103 -12.11 -18.68 -0.37
C THR A 103 -11.28 -17.65 -1.14
N LEU A 104 -10.65 -16.70 -0.46
CA LEU A 104 -9.78 -15.71 -1.11
C LEU A 104 -8.53 -16.36 -1.72
N TRP A 105 -7.92 -17.34 -1.04
CA TRP A 105 -6.81 -18.11 -1.61
C TRP A 105 -7.23 -18.93 -2.83
N ASP A 106 -8.38 -19.60 -2.76
CA ASP A 106 -8.95 -20.36 -3.89
C ASP A 106 -9.20 -19.46 -5.10
N ARG A 107 -9.53 -18.18 -4.89
CA ARG A 107 -9.65 -17.14 -5.93
C ARG A 107 -8.31 -16.54 -6.40
N GLY A 108 -7.19 -17.04 -5.85
CA GLY A 108 -5.84 -16.63 -6.23
C GLY A 108 -5.37 -15.30 -5.60
N PHE A 109 -5.98 -14.87 -4.49
CA PHE A 109 -5.46 -13.75 -3.70
C PHE A 109 -4.48 -14.24 -2.64
N ARG A 110 -3.38 -13.53 -2.48
CA ARG A 110 -2.50 -13.69 -1.32
C ARG A 110 -2.96 -12.73 -0.24
N VAL A 111 -3.37 -13.27 0.90
CA VAL A 111 -3.91 -12.49 2.01
C VAL A 111 -2.89 -12.43 3.14
N SER A 112 -2.50 -11.24 3.52
CA SER A 112 -1.75 -10.93 4.74
C SER A 112 -2.74 -10.35 5.74
N SER A 113 -3.18 -11.14 6.71
CA SER A 113 -4.18 -10.72 7.69
C SER A 113 -3.59 -10.59 9.08
N ALA A 114 -4.00 -9.53 9.78
CA ALA A 114 -3.82 -9.38 11.22
C ALA A 114 -5.20 -9.41 11.90
N ALA A 115 -5.29 -9.99 13.08
CA ALA A 115 -6.49 -9.98 13.93
C ALA A 115 -6.22 -9.12 15.17
N ARG A 116 -7.18 -8.28 15.55
CA ARG A 116 -7.11 -7.43 16.75
C ARG A 116 -8.50 -7.14 17.27
N THR A 117 -8.61 -7.04 18.57
CA THR A 117 -9.78 -6.48 19.23
C THR A 117 -9.65 -4.95 19.34
N LEU A 118 -10.76 -4.26 19.63
CA LEU A 118 -10.74 -2.82 19.94
C LEU A 118 -9.86 -2.51 21.17
N ASP A 119 -9.79 -3.43 22.13
CA ASP A 119 -8.98 -3.25 23.34
C ASP A 119 -7.48 -3.38 23.03
N GLU A 120 -7.06 -4.36 22.26
CA GLU A 120 -5.67 -4.51 21.79
C GLU A 120 -5.23 -3.32 20.91
N SER A 121 -6.16 -2.73 20.15
CA SER A 121 -5.90 -1.57 19.31
C SER A 121 -5.63 -0.27 20.09
N LYS A 122 -5.85 -0.27 21.42
CA LYS A 122 -5.50 0.87 22.30
C LYS A 122 -4.01 0.99 22.58
N GLN A 123 -3.24 -0.06 22.34
CA GLN A 123 -1.82 -0.11 22.62
C GLN A 123 -1.01 -0.21 21.34
N VAL A 124 0.13 0.49 21.31
CA VAL A 124 1.11 0.36 20.23
C VAL A 124 2.17 -0.64 20.68
N GLU A 125 2.23 -1.78 19.97
CA GLU A 125 3.26 -2.79 20.18
C GLU A 125 4.59 -2.26 19.67
N ARG A 126 5.55 -2.09 20.58
CA ARG A 126 6.89 -1.57 20.24
C ARG A 126 7.66 -2.45 19.26
N GLU A 127 7.37 -3.73 19.26
CA GLU A 127 8.00 -4.74 18.40
C GLU A 127 7.39 -4.79 17.00
N ASN A 128 6.19 -4.24 16.82
CA ASN A 128 5.44 -4.27 15.56
C ASN A 128 4.94 -2.89 15.12
N VAL A 129 5.87 -1.92 15.11
CA VAL A 129 5.55 -0.54 14.72
C VAL A 129 5.06 -0.44 13.28
N GLU A 130 5.56 -1.31 12.37
CA GLU A 130 5.15 -1.31 10.96
C GLU A 130 3.66 -1.59 10.79
N PHE A 131 3.07 -2.45 11.63
CA PHE A 131 1.64 -2.68 11.66
C PHE A 131 0.88 -1.40 12.01
N HIS A 132 1.29 -0.69 13.05
CA HIS A 132 0.66 0.57 13.46
C HIS A 132 0.78 1.67 12.40
N LEU A 133 1.91 1.73 11.69
CA LEU A 133 2.07 2.62 10.55
C LEU A 133 1.13 2.24 9.39
N SER A 134 0.96 0.94 9.14
CA SER A 134 0.04 0.47 8.10
C SER A 134 -1.42 0.79 8.42
N MET A 135 -1.79 0.80 9.72
CA MET A 135 -3.11 1.21 10.18
C MET A 135 -3.42 2.69 9.96
N MET A 136 -2.42 3.54 9.75
CA MET A 136 -2.65 4.95 9.39
C MET A 136 -3.40 5.09 8.06
N ASP A 137 -3.28 4.09 7.19
CA ASP A 137 -3.91 4.03 5.87
C ASP A 137 -5.14 3.10 5.84
N ARG A 138 -5.79 2.91 6.97
CA ARG A 138 -6.94 2.00 7.12
C ARG A 138 -8.18 2.46 6.37
N ARG A 139 -8.96 1.50 5.88
CA ARG A 139 -10.24 1.76 5.21
C ARG A 139 -11.20 0.58 5.42
N PHE A 140 -12.46 0.88 5.74
CA PHE A 140 -13.50 -0.13 5.90
C PHE A 140 -13.82 -0.84 4.58
N LEU A 141 -13.93 -2.16 4.62
CA LEU A 141 -14.28 -3.01 3.47
C LEU A 141 -15.63 -3.70 3.65
N ALA A 142 -15.84 -4.36 4.79
CA ALA A 142 -17.01 -5.19 5.03
C ALA A 142 -17.22 -5.47 6.52
N GLY A 143 -18.37 -6.03 6.88
CA GLY A 143 -18.72 -6.44 8.23
C GLY A 143 -19.46 -5.36 9.01
N ASP A 144 -19.24 -5.30 10.33
CA ASP A 144 -19.90 -4.37 11.23
C ASP A 144 -19.24 -3.00 11.24
N GLN A 145 -19.88 -2.05 10.57
CA GLN A 145 -19.39 -0.67 10.48
C GLN A 145 -19.32 0.03 11.85
N THR A 146 -20.13 -0.41 12.83
CA THR A 146 -20.11 0.19 14.17
C THR A 146 -18.80 -0.07 14.91
N VAL A 147 -18.19 -1.22 14.70
CA VAL A 147 -16.86 -1.57 15.24
C VAL A 147 -15.80 -0.64 14.64
N TYR A 148 -15.85 -0.41 13.33
CA TYR A 148 -14.94 0.54 12.67
C TYR A 148 -15.14 1.97 13.20
N GLN A 149 -16.38 2.43 13.37
CA GLN A 149 -16.65 3.74 13.94
C GLN A 149 -16.14 3.87 15.39
N LYS A 150 -16.24 2.83 16.21
CA LYS A 150 -15.66 2.81 17.57
C LYS A 150 -14.14 2.95 17.52
N LEU A 151 -13.46 2.26 16.58
CA LEU A 151 -12.02 2.42 16.37
C LEU A 151 -11.68 3.88 16.05
N GLU A 152 -12.34 4.47 15.04
CA GLU A 152 -12.07 5.82 14.55
C GLU A 152 -12.33 6.90 15.61
N GLN A 153 -13.44 6.80 16.33
CA GLN A 153 -13.90 7.88 17.20
C GLN A 153 -13.42 7.76 18.65
N LYS A 154 -13.17 6.54 19.13
CA LYS A 154 -12.88 6.30 20.55
C LYS A 154 -11.46 5.78 20.81
N VAL A 155 -10.92 4.95 19.93
CA VAL A 155 -9.64 4.30 20.17
C VAL A 155 -8.50 5.14 19.59
N LEU A 156 -8.48 5.34 18.28
CA LEU A 156 -7.35 5.95 17.59
C LEU A 156 -6.99 7.37 18.03
N PRO A 157 -7.94 8.30 18.29
CA PRO A 157 -7.58 9.64 18.73
C PRO A 157 -6.79 9.65 20.04
N ARG A 158 -7.09 8.71 20.93
CA ARG A 158 -6.36 8.56 22.20
C ARG A 158 -5.00 7.91 21.99
N THR A 159 -4.95 6.83 21.22
CA THR A 159 -3.73 6.09 20.89
C THR A 159 -2.74 7.00 20.14
N GLU A 160 -3.18 7.70 19.12
CA GLU A 160 -2.37 8.64 18.36
C GLU A 160 -1.82 9.77 19.24
N LYS A 161 -2.62 10.31 20.14
CA LYS A 161 -2.15 11.34 21.09
C LYS A 161 -1.05 10.83 22.03
N VAL A 162 -1.23 9.62 22.57
CA VAL A 162 -0.29 9.03 23.55
C VAL A 162 1.01 8.59 22.86
N TYR A 163 0.93 7.98 21.68
CA TYR A 163 2.08 7.35 21.03
C TYR A 163 2.69 8.20 19.90
N ARG A 164 2.23 9.41 19.68
CA ARG A 164 2.69 10.27 18.57
C ARG A 164 4.21 10.40 18.50
N SER A 165 4.85 10.79 19.60
CA SER A 165 6.33 10.98 19.65
C SER A 165 7.05 9.66 19.41
N PHE A 166 6.57 8.57 19.99
CA PHE A 166 7.13 7.24 19.81
C PHE A 166 7.02 6.77 18.35
N LEU A 167 5.82 6.86 17.74
CA LEU A 167 5.61 6.48 16.34
C LEU A 167 6.49 7.31 15.39
N HIS A 168 6.63 8.58 15.68
CA HIS A 168 7.49 9.49 14.94
C HIS A 168 8.98 9.09 15.00
N GLU A 169 9.49 8.80 16.19
CA GLU A 169 10.87 8.36 16.40
C GLU A 169 11.14 7.03 15.69
N GLU A 170 10.27 6.05 15.86
CA GLU A 170 10.41 4.73 15.24
C GLU A 170 10.30 4.79 13.72
N LEU A 171 9.37 5.56 13.17
CA LEU A 171 9.27 5.79 11.72
C LEU A 171 10.56 6.40 11.16
N THR A 172 11.16 7.34 11.90
CA THR A 172 12.44 7.93 11.53
C THR A 172 13.58 6.90 11.57
N LYS A 173 13.65 6.07 12.61
CA LYS A 173 14.64 4.99 12.72
C LYS A 173 14.48 3.96 11.60
N LEU A 174 13.27 3.48 11.35
CA LEU A 174 12.96 2.52 10.28
C LEU A 174 13.36 3.09 8.91
N THR A 175 13.04 4.36 8.67
CA THR A 175 13.40 5.04 7.42
C THR A 175 14.90 5.13 7.23
N LYS A 176 15.63 5.58 8.27
CA LYS A 176 17.11 5.68 8.22
C LYS A 176 17.77 4.30 8.03
N ARG A 177 17.30 3.26 8.73
CA ARG A 177 17.79 1.88 8.55
C ARG A 177 17.59 1.39 7.12
N ARG A 178 16.39 1.64 6.55
CA ARG A 178 16.10 1.29 5.16
C ARG A 178 17.03 2.00 4.20
N LEU A 179 17.20 3.32 4.31
CA LEU A 179 18.09 4.09 3.45
C LEU A 179 19.56 3.59 3.55
N ALA A 180 20.04 3.30 4.76
CA ALA A 180 21.38 2.79 5.01
C ALA A 180 21.61 1.42 4.34
N LYS A 181 20.59 0.52 4.33
CA LYS A 181 20.64 -0.77 3.64
C LYS A 181 20.95 -0.62 2.13
N TYR A 182 20.56 0.50 1.55
CA TYR A 182 20.79 0.85 0.13
C TYR A 182 21.91 1.91 -0.03
N GLY A 183 22.85 2.02 0.93
CA GLY A 183 23.98 2.93 0.85
C GLY A 183 23.63 4.42 0.81
N ASN A 184 22.43 4.80 1.22
CA ASN A 184 21.93 6.18 1.22
C ASN A 184 22.01 6.90 -0.14
N THR A 185 21.97 6.16 -1.24
CA THR A 185 22.04 6.72 -2.60
C THR A 185 20.85 6.27 -3.44
N ILE A 186 20.40 7.14 -4.37
CA ILE A 186 19.41 6.80 -5.38
C ILE A 186 20.05 6.10 -6.61
N PHE A 187 21.38 6.14 -6.74
CA PHE A 187 22.08 5.67 -7.92
C PHE A 187 22.46 4.20 -7.76
N HIS A 188 21.50 3.30 -7.97
CA HIS A 188 21.72 1.87 -8.05
C HIS A 188 21.64 1.41 -9.50
N LEU A 189 22.53 0.52 -9.93
CA LEU A 189 22.49 -0.06 -11.28
C LEU A 189 21.16 -0.77 -11.52
N GLU A 190 20.67 -1.49 -10.52
CA GLU A 190 19.39 -2.20 -10.54
C GLU A 190 18.55 -1.78 -9.31
N PRO A 191 17.88 -0.61 -9.37
CA PRO A 191 17.17 -0.09 -8.22
C PRO A 191 15.92 -0.91 -7.88
N ASN A 192 15.64 -1.06 -6.58
CA ASN A 192 14.35 -1.54 -6.10
C ASN A 192 13.35 -0.38 -6.08
N VAL A 193 12.40 -0.36 -7.02
CA VAL A 193 11.45 0.76 -7.21
C VAL A 193 10.50 0.98 -6.04
N LYS A 194 10.42 0.04 -5.10
CA LYS A 194 9.63 0.15 -3.89
C LYS A 194 10.45 0.67 -2.72
N ASP A 195 11.59 0.03 -2.41
CA ASP A 195 12.27 0.17 -1.13
C ASP A 195 13.61 0.93 -1.20
N SER A 196 14.29 1.03 -2.37
CA SER A 196 15.52 1.83 -2.48
C SER A 196 15.23 3.34 -2.32
N PRO A 197 16.25 4.16 -2.01
CA PRO A 197 16.08 5.62 -2.00
C PRO A 197 15.52 6.12 -3.32
N GLY A 198 14.48 6.96 -3.25
CA GLY A 198 13.72 7.41 -4.41
C GLY A 198 12.61 6.46 -4.87
N GLY A 199 12.43 5.31 -4.22
CA GLY A 199 11.29 4.41 -4.46
C GLY A 199 10.01 4.87 -3.75
N LEU A 200 8.92 4.14 -3.99
CA LEU A 200 7.59 4.48 -3.46
C LEU A 200 7.55 4.57 -1.93
N ARG A 201 8.41 3.85 -1.23
CA ARG A 201 8.51 3.90 0.24
C ARG A 201 8.96 5.27 0.75
N ASP A 202 9.74 6.03 -0.03
CA ASP A 202 10.14 7.39 0.32
C ASP A 202 8.94 8.33 0.37
N PHE A 203 8.05 8.24 -0.62
CA PHE A 203 6.82 9.01 -0.66
C PHE A 203 5.90 8.66 0.52
N HIS A 204 5.67 7.36 0.77
CA HIS A 204 4.80 6.91 1.85
C HIS A 204 5.35 7.30 3.22
N ALA A 205 6.65 7.13 3.45
CA ALA A 205 7.29 7.54 4.70
C ALA A 205 7.13 9.05 4.95
N SER A 206 7.32 9.88 3.92
CA SER A 206 7.13 11.33 4.05
C SER A 206 5.68 11.71 4.34
N ALA A 207 4.70 10.98 3.79
CA ALA A 207 3.28 11.18 4.08
C ALA A 207 2.95 10.81 5.54
N TRP A 208 3.41 9.66 6.01
CA TRP A 208 3.24 9.23 7.40
C TRP A 208 3.91 10.18 8.39
N MET A 209 5.12 10.68 8.08
CA MET A 209 5.80 11.67 8.92
C MET A 209 4.97 12.94 9.10
N ARG A 210 4.37 13.46 8.00
CA ARG A 210 3.47 14.62 8.08
C ARG A 210 2.21 14.34 8.90
N GLN A 211 1.62 13.15 8.72
CA GLN A 211 0.42 12.75 9.46
C GLN A 211 0.69 12.64 10.96
N VAL A 212 1.77 11.94 11.35
CA VAL A 212 2.19 11.81 12.75
C VAL A 212 2.53 13.17 13.35
N ALA A 213 3.13 14.09 12.58
CA ALA A 213 3.42 15.46 13.05
C ALA A 213 2.14 16.33 13.20
N GLY A 214 0.96 15.85 12.80
CA GLY A 214 -0.27 16.62 12.82
C GLY A 214 -0.34 17.70 11.73
N ARG A 215 0.52 17.63 10.71
CA ARG A 215 0.66 18.61 9.62
C ARG A 215 0.01 18.15 8.31
N ALA A 216 -0.88 17.17 8.37
CA ALA A 216 -1.50 16.59 7.16
C ALA A 216 -2.27 17.62 6.30
N SER A 217 -2.75 18.71 6.90
CA SER A 217 -3.53 19.77 6.25
C SER A 217 -2.74 21.04 5.92
N GLU A 218 -1.49 21.18 6.38
CA GLU A 218 -0.69 22.38 6.12
C GLU A 218 -0.06 22.36 4.73
N ILE A 219 -0.81 22.75 3.71
CA ILE A 219 -0.30 22.95 2.35
C ILE A 219 -0.11 24.47 2.15
N ARG A 220 1.14 24.93 2.09
CA ARG A 220 1.48 26.31 1.70
C ARG A 220 1.63 26.41 0.18
N GLY A 221 1.42 27.59 -0.40
CA GLY A 221 1.40 27.77 -1.86
C GLY A 221 2.65 27.26 -2.62
N ALA A 222 3.85 27.36 -2.02
CA ALA A 222 5.09 26.80 -2.58
C ALA A 222 5.07 25.26 -2.63
N ASP A 223 4.25 24.61 -1.80
CA ASP A 223 4.13 23.15 -1.70
C ASP A 223 3.28 22.55 -2.83
N ILE A 224 2.50 23.37 -3.57
CA ILE A 224 1.62 22.89 -4.64
C ILE A 224 2.44 22.34 -5.80
N VAL A 225 3.43 23.09 -6.29
CA VAL A 225 4.29 22.65 -7.40
C VAL A 225 5.11 21.42 -7.00
N GLU A 226 5.66 21.40 -5.79
CA GLU A 226 6.38 20.23 -5.27
C GLU A 226 5.46 19.01 -5.12
N ARG A 227 4.22 19.21 -4.69
CA ARG A 227 3.22 18.16 -4.59
C ARG A 227 2.92 17.57 -5.98
N ASP A 228 2.71 18.41 -6.98
CA ASP A 228 2.41 17.97 -8.35
C ASP A 228 3.60 17.21 -8.95
N LEU A 229 4.83 17.69 -8.71
CA LEU A 229 6.05 16.98 -9.12
C LEU A 229 6.17 15.62 -8.41
N ALA A 230 5.85 15.56 -7.12
CA ALA A 230 5.88 14.32 -6.36
C ALA A 230 4.79 13.33 -6.83
N LEU A 231 3.59 13.80 -7.14
CA LEU A 231 2.52 12.95 -7.68
C LEU A 231 2.89 12.41 -9.07
N ASN A 232 3.44 13.23 -9.94
CA ASN A 232 3.95 12.78 -11.25
C ASN A 232 5.07 11.74 -11.08
N ALA A 233 5.94 11.90 -10.07
CA ALA A 233 7.00 10.94 -9.78
C ALA A 233 6.44 9.62 -9.22
N VAL A 234 5.43 9.67 -8.34
CA VAL A 234 4.71 8.49 -7.83
C VAL A 234 4.05 7.74 -8.98
N ASP A 235 3.37 8.45 -9.89
CA ASP A 235 2.71 7.83 -11.04
C ASP A 235 3.72 7.12 -11.94
N PHE A 236 4.84 7.78 -12.27
CA PHE A 236 5.89 7.17 -13.08
C PHE A 236 6.49 5.91 -12.40
N ILE A 237 6.90 6.02 -11.13
CA ILE A 237 7.49 4.88 -10.41
C ILE A 237 6.46 3.75 -10.20
N SER A 238 5.18 4.09 -10.01
CA SER A 238 4.11 3.11 -9.93
C SER A 238 3.87 2.40 -11.26
N GLN A 239 3.93 3.12 -12.37
CA GLN A 239 3.85 2.53 -13.70
C GLN A 239 5.02 1.54 -13.94
N VAL A 240 6.25 1.93 -13.58
CA VAL A 240 7.41 1.03 -13.64
C VAL A 240 7.17 -0.20 -12.76
N ARG A 241 6.63 -0.05 -11.55
CA ARG A 241 6.35 -1.18 -10.67
C ARG A 241 5.27 -2.13 -11.24
N CYS A 242 4.19 -1.60 -11.84
CA CYS A 242 3.20 -2.42 -12.54
C CYS A 242 3.83 -3.21 -13.69
N PHE A 243 4.64 -2.54 -14.51
CA PHE A 243 5.42 -3.17 -15.58
C PHE A 243 6.28 -4.32 -15.05
N LEU A 244 7.09 -4.09 -14.00
CA LEU A 244 7.93 -5.14 -13.39
C LEU A 244 7.10 -6.34 -12.92
N HIS A 245 5.96 -6.08 -12.27
CA HIS A 245 5.07 -7.13 -11.80
C HIS A 245 4.52 -7.96 -12.98
N TYR A 246 4.09 -7.32 -14.05
CA TYR A 246 3.55 -8.01 -15.22
C TYR A 246 4.63 -8.77 -16.01
N GLN A 247 5.82 -8.20 -16.18
CA GLN A 247 6.93 -8.87 -16.85
C GLN A 247 7.40 -10.11 -16.07
N ASN A 248 7.50 -10.02 -14.74
CA ASN A 248 8.00 -11.10 -13.89
C ASN A 248 6.92 -12.09 -13.44
N GLY A 249 5.63 -11.80 -13.63
CA GLY A 249 4.52 -12.62 -13.13
C GLY A 249 4.47 -12.78 -11.61
N ARG A 250 5.12 -11.87 -10.86
CA ARG A 250 5.25 -11.91 -9.39
C ARG A 250 5.51 -10.53 -8.78
N ASN A 251 5.44 -10.44 -7.45
CA ASN A 251 5.77 -9.22 -6.69
C ASN A 251 7.29 -8.99 -6.64
N ASP A 252 7.89 -8.69 -7.78
CA ASP A 252 9.30 -8.32 -7.89
C ASP A 252 9.42 -6.82 -8.18
N ASN A 253 10.25 -6.14 -7.40
CA ASN A 253 10.39 -4.69 -7.45
C ASN A 253 11.79 -4.26 -7.94
N THR A 254 12.61 -5.19 -8.41
CA THR A 254 13.96 -4.91 -8.89
C THR A 254 13.95 -4.59 -10.38
N LEU A 255 14.38 -3.40 -10.73
CA LEU A 255 14.50 -2.94 -12.11
C LEU A 255 15.87 -3.39 -12.66
N THR A 256 15.94 -4.65 -13.13
CA THR A 256 17.17 -5.24 -13.69
C THR A 256 17.58 -4.54 -14.98
N TYR A 257 18.84 -4.70 -15.37
CA TYR A 257 19.35 -4.12 -16.62
C TYR A 257 18.54 -4.56 -17.86
N GLU A 258 18.13 -5.83 -17.90
CA GLU A 258 17.27 -6.36 -18.96
C GLU A 258 15.93 -5.62 -19.01
N LEU A 259 15.27 -5.45 -17.86
CA LEU A 259 13.98 -4.75 -17.76
C LEU A 259 14.11 -3.25 -18.02
N GLN A 260 15.27 -2.62 -17.75
CA GLN A 260 15.55 -1.23 -18.17
C GLN A 260 15.57 -1.11 -19.69
N THR A 261 16.14 -2.09 -20.38
CA THR A 261 16.19 -2.10 -21.86
C THR A 261 14.77 -2.23 -22.43
N ILE A 262 13.99 -3.18 -21.94
CA ILE A 262 12.60 -3.38 -22.38
C ILE A 262 11.76 -2.13 -22.10
N ALA A 263 11.88 -1.54 -20.91
CA ALA A 263 11.15 -0.32 -20.53
C ALA A 263 11.50 0.87 -21.45
N ALA A 264 12.75 0.97 -21.87
CA ALA A 264 13.20 1.99 -22.82
C ALA A 264 12.65 1.77 -24.23
N GLU A 265 12.67 0.53 -24.72
CA GLU A 265 12.11 0.15 -26.03
C GLU A 265 10.60 0.40 -26.12
N GLU A 266 9.87 0.09 -25.04
CA GLU A 266 8.44 0.34 -24.91
C GLU A 266 8.13 1.83 -24.61
N SER A 267 9.14 2.68 -24.45
CA SER A 267 8.98 4.09 -24.06
C SER A 267 8.12 4.26 -22.78
N LEU A 268 8.26 3.35 -21.82
CA LEU A 268 7.46 3.29 -20.63
C LEU A 268 7.48 4.63 -19.85
N GLY A 269 6.30 5.23 -19.62
CA GLY A 269 6.16 6.49 -18.90
C GLY A 269 6.61 7.75 -19.69
N ALA A 270 7.08 7.60 -20.91
CA ALA A 270 7.45 8.71 -21.76
C ALA A 270 6.23 9.22 -22.56
N LYS A 271 5.88 10.49 -22.37
CA LYS A 271 4.69 11.10 -23.00
C LYS A 271 4.98 11.68 -24.39
N ASP A 272 6.24 11.70 -24.81
CA ASP A 272 6.70 12.38 -26.04
C ASP A 272 6.87 11.43 -27.23
N GLY A 273 6.67 10.12 -27.06
CA GLY A 273 6.76 9.11 -28.11
C GLY A 273 8.18 8.88 -28.66
N LEU A 274 9.21 9.47 -28.05
CA LEU A 274 10.60 9.35 -28.51
C LEU A 274 11.19 8.01 -28.05
N LYS A 275 11.77 7.27 -28.98
CA LYS A 275 12.57 6.07 -28.67
C LYS A 275 13.84 6.47 -27.94
N ARG A 276 14.15 5.74 -26.86
CA ARG A 276 15.31 5.96 -26.01
C ARG A 276 16.11 4.68 -25.86
N ASN A 277 17.41 4.80 -25.64
CA ASN A 277 18.19 3.69 -25.09
C ASN A 277 18.00 3.61 -23.56
N ALA A 278 18.43 2.50 -22.95
CA ALA A 278 18.28 2.27 -21.53
C ALA A 278 18.90 3.40 -20.66
N ALA A 279 20.06 3.94 -21.05
CA ALA A 279 20.71 5.01 -20.30
C ALA A 279 19.90 6.33 -20.31
N GLU A 280 19.30 6.67 -21.44
CA GLU A 280 18.43 7.85 -21.58
C GLU A 280 17.14 7.70 -20.78
N TRP A 281 16.54 6.51 -20.83
CA TRP A 281 15.35 6.19 -20.06
C TRP A 281 15.64 6.22 -18.54
N MET A 282 16.79 5.66 -18.12
CA MET A 282 17.20 5.69 -16.69
C MET A 282 17.46 7.12 -16.19
N ARG A 283 17.84 8.07 -17.04
CA ARG A 283 17.91 9.50 -16.64
C ARG A 283 16.53 10.02 -16.24
N ILE A 284 15.46 9.60 -16.92
CA ILE A 284 14.07 9.94 -16.55
C ILE A 284 13.73 9.29 -15.22
N TYR A 285 14.01 8.00 -15.06
CA TYR A 285 13.80 7.27 -13.81
C TYR A 285 14.49 7.98 -12.63
N TYR A 286 15.77 8.29 -12.73
CA TYR A 286 16.50 8.96 -11.65
C TYR A 286 16.00 10.38 -11.35
N ARG A 287 15.44 11.07 -12.31
CA ARG A 287 14.80 12.38 -12.09
C ARG A 287 13.59 12.23 -11.16
N HIS A 288 12.74 11.25 -11.42
CA HIS A 288 11.57 10.96 -10.57
C HIS A 288 12.00 10.42 -9.20
N ALA A 289 12.95 9.49 -9.16
CA ALA A 289 13.50 8.97 -7.91
C ALA A 289 14.10 10.09 -7.03
N ARG A 290 14.84 11.03 -7.63
CA ARG A 290 15.38 12.20 -6.92
C ARG A 290 14.27 13.05 -6.31
N THR A 291 13.16 13.27 -7.03
CA THR A 291 12.01 14.04 -6.51
C THR A 291 11.44 13.41 -5.25
N LEU A 292 11.19 12.10 -5.25
CA LEU A 292 10.65 11.39 -4.08
C LEU A 292 11.65 11.38 -2.92
N HIS A 293 12.93 11.14 -3.21
CA HIS A 293 13.96 11.15 -2.18
C HIS A 293 14.13 12.52 -1.53
N HIS A 294 14.14 13.60 -2.33
CA HIS A 294 14.23 14.96 -1.84
C HIS A 294 13.06 15.31 -0.91
N GLN A 295 11.83 14.91 -1.29
CA GLN A 295 10.65 15.10 -0.44
C GLN A 295 10.81 14.39 0.93
N LEU A 296 11.34 13.16 0.95
CA LEU A 296 11.63 12.45 2.19
C LEU A 296 12.69 13.16 3.01
N GLN A 297 13.81 13.58 2.40
CA GLN A 297 14.88 14.28 3.11
C GLN A 297 14.39 15.58 3.76
N ARG A 298 13.53 16.35 3.07
CA ARG A 298 12.87 17.52 3.68
C ARG A 298 11.99 17.13 4.87
N SER A 299 11.25 16.06 4.79
CA SER A 299 10.42 15.58 5.90
C SER A 299 11.28 15.18 7.11
N LEU A 300 12.44 14.58 6.88
CA LEU A 300 13.40 14.22 7.93
C LEU A 300 14.08 15.45 8.55
N SER A 301 14.43 16.49 7.76
CA SER A 301 15.12 17.69 8.27
C SER A 301 14.20 18.64 9.04
N LEU A 302 12.93 18.77 8.65
CA LEU A 302 11.96 19.58 9.40
C LEU A 302 11.73 19.06 10.83
N GLN A 303 12.06 17.83 11.08
CA GLN A 303 11.92 17.17 12.38
C GLN A 303 13.06 17.49 13.35
N SER A 304 14.28 17.70 12.84
CA SER A 304 15.42 18.07 13.68
C SER A 304 15.31 19.47 14.29
N ILE A 305 14.48 20.34 13.70
CA ILE A 305 14.25 21.71 14.16
C ILE A 305 13.18 21.78 15.27
N THR A 306 12.23 20.83 15.30
CA THR A 306 11.14 20.80 16.31
C THR A 306 11.52 20.01 17.58
N ALA A 307 12.66 19.35 17.61
CA ALA A 307 13.14 18.58 18.75
C ALA A 307 14.19 19.36 19.61
N GLN A 308 14.48 20.60 19.26
CA GLN A 308 15.24 21.60 20.07
C GLN A 308 14.27 22.58 20.72
#